data_dd4f12b80cdfbcdac54caf32734c6e01
#
_entry.id   dd4f12b80cdfbcdac54caf32734c6e01
#
_cell.length_a   1.000
_cell.length_b   1.000
_cell.length_c   1.000
_cell.angle_alpha   90.00
_cell.angle_beta   90.00
_cell.angle_gamma   90.00
#
_symmetry.space_group_name_H-M   'P 1'
#
loop_
_entity.id
_entity.type
_entity.pdbx_description
1 polymer ?
#
loop_
_entity_poly.entity_id
_entity_poly.type
_entity_poly.pdbx_seq_one_letter_code
_entity_poly.pdbx_strand_id
1 'polypeptide(L)'
;MRVFYGLLGFMIFNLVACEKMALLTTPPKKQQLSNSPLAARAERYFWRTLHEGRYQDIPQADYLLMAAYLENPYDSKLAAHLGFIHIWKITERERVKNNSPLLPNEIILSKKYFADALQLDPENPIYQGFYGDTQLVEGQIFKDKQEEVRGYFTLQKAISNWPEFNYFTAGYPMSSLSADSDHFKKGLDWQWKTLDICAGEK
;
A
#
# COMPACT_ATOMS: atom_id res chain seq x y z
N MET A 1 -25.25 8.52 -46.10
CA MET A 1 -24.93 8.88 -44.70
C MET A 1 -24.97 7.71 -43.72
N ARG A 2 -25.93 6.77 -43.77
CA ARG A 2 -26.00 5.60 -42.83
C ARG A 2 -24.82 4.63 -42.88
N VAL A 3 -24.16 4.44 -44.02
CA VAL A 3 -23.02 3.52 -44.20
C VAL A 3 -21.74 4.05 -43.51
N PHE A 4 -21.58 5.38 -43.43
CA PHE A 4 -20.39 6.00 -42.84
C PHE A 4 -20.33 5.82 -41.30
N TYR A 5 -21.48 5.85 -40.62
CA TYR A 5 -21.56 5.64 -39.17
C TYR A 5 -21.27 4.17 -38.77
N GLY A 6 -21.65 3.22 -39.63
CA GLY A 6 -21.34 1.78 -39.39
C GLY A 6 -19.85 1.48 -39.49
N LEU A 7 -19.13 2.09 -40.42
CA LEU A 7 -17.68 1.93 -40.58
C LEU A 7 -16.90 2.55 -39.42
N LEU A 8 -17.33 3.74 -38.98
CA LEU A 8 -16.70 4.43 -37.84
C LEU A 8 -16.89 3.65 -36.54
N GLY A 9 -18.09 3.12 -36.30
CA GLY A 9 -18.37 2.28 -35.10
C GLY A 9 -17.58 0.98 -35.13
N PHE A 10 -17.39 0.34 -36.26
CA PHE A 10 -16.60 -0.88 -36.41
C PHE A 10 -15.10 -0.62 -36.18
N MET A 11 -14.54 0.51 -36.64
CA MET A 11 -13.15 0.90 -36.37
C MET A 11 -12.88 1.13 -34.86
N ILE A 12 -13.77 1.85 -34.18
CA ILE A 12 -13.61 2.14 -32.74
C ILE A 12 -13.68 0.84 -31.93
N PHE A 13 -14.57 -0.08 -32.26
CA PHE A 13 -14.72 -1.36 -31.58
C PHE A 13 -13.47 -2.24 -31.72
N ASN A 14 -12.82 -2.24 -32.87
CA ASN A 14 -11.58 -2.99 -33.11
C ASN A 14 -10.40 -2.42 -32.33
N LEU A 15 -10.26 -1.09 -32.16
CA LEU A 15 -9.18 -0.47 -31.40
C LEU A 15 -9.28 -0.83 -29.92
N VAL A 16 -10.47 -0.80 -29.32
CA VAL A 16 -10.70 -1.18 -27.92
C VAL A 16 -10.46 -2.69 -27.70
N ALA A 17 -10.80 -3.54 -28.68
CA ALA A 17 -10.54 -4.97 -28.62
C ALA A 17 -9.04 -5.28 -28.69
N CYS A 18 -8.28 -4.57 -29.53
CA CYS A 18 -6.83 -4.72 -29.63
C CYS A 18 -6.11 -4.33 -28.34
N GLU A 19 -6.50 -3.22 -27.71
CA GLU A 19 -5.95 -2.80 -26.42
C GLU A 19 -6.18 -3.84 -25.32
N LYS A 20 -7.44 -4.29 -25.17
CA LYS A 20 -7.77 -5.34 -24.18
C LYS A 20 -7.02 -6.64 -24.45
N MET A 21 -6.90 -7.04 -25.70
CA MET A 21 -6.16 -8.23 -26.07
C MET A 21 -4.67 -8.08 -25.75
N ALA A 22 -4.06 -6.95 -26.07
CA ALA A 22 -2.66 -6.67 -25.76
C ALA A 22 -2.41 -6.70 -24.23
N LEU A 23 -3.29 -6.12 -23.43
CA LEU A 23 -3.20 -6.16 -21.97
C LEU A 23 -3.33 -7.59 -21.42
N LEU A 24 -4.26 -8.39 -21.94
CA LEU A 24 -4.46 -9.78 -21.53
C LEU A 24 -3.31 -10.72 -21.93
N THR A 25 -2.61 -10.41 -23.02
CA THR A 25 -1.47 -11.19 -23.50
C THR A 25 -0.12 -10.73 -22.96
N THR A 26 -0.08 -9.55 -22.28
CA THR A 26 1.14 -9.07 -21.64
C THR A 26 1.47 -10.00 -20.47
N PRO A 27 2.67 -10.62 -20.44
CA PRO A 27 3.02 -11.50 -19.34
C PRO A 27 3.03 -10.73 -18.01
N PRO A 28 2.56 -11.37 -16.94
CA PRO A 28 2.56 -10.73 -15.62
C PRO A 28 4.01 -10.41 -15.20
N LYS A 29 4.18 -9.29 -14.51
CA LYS A 29 5.46 -8.98 -13.89
C LYS A 29 5.83 -10.10 -12.92
N LYS A 30 7.05 -10.58 -13.00
CA LYS A 30 7.56 -11.61 -12.07
C LYS A 30 8.45 -10.96 -11.03
N GLN A 31 8.23 -11.33 -9.79
CA GLN A 31 9.09 -10.91 -8.69
C GLN A 31 10.54 -11.34 -8.93
N GLN A 32 11.46 -10.42 -8.68
CA GLN A 32 12.89 -10.63 -8.73
C GLN A 32 13.55 -9.90 -7.56
N LEU A 33 13.97 -10.66 -6.54
CA LEU A 33 14.64 -10.07 -5.39
C LEU A 33 16.00 -9.50 -5.78
N SER A 34 16.30 -8.32 -5.25
CA SER A 34 17.55 -7.61 -5.51
C SER A 34 18.71 -8.20 -4.72
N ASN A 35 19.81 -8.46 -5.42
CA ASN A 35 21.06 -8.92 -4.81
C ASN A 35 22.18 -7.86 -4.87
N SER A 36 21.84 -6.60 -5.18
CA SER A 36 22.82 -5.54 -5.32
C SER A 36 23.33 -5.05 -3.96
N PRO A 37 24.58 -4.53 -3.91
CA PRO A 37 25.08 -3.88 -2.70
C PRO A 37 24.24 -2.68 -2.27
N LEU A 38 23.63 -1.98 -3.23
CA LEU A 38 22.73 -0.84 -2.97
C LEU A 38 21.46 -1.30 -2.26
N ALA A 39 20.79 -2.35 -2.77
CA ALA A 39 19.61 -2.93 -2.13
C ALA A 39 19.91 -3.40 -0.70
N ALA A 40 21.01 -4.14 -0.52
CA ALA A 40 21.43 -4.59 0.81
C ALA A 40 21.75 -3.43 1.77
N ARG A 41 22.30 -2.31 1.27
CA ARG A 41 22.53 -1.09 2.06
C ARG A 41 21.21 -0.41 2.43
N ALA A 42 20.29 -0.28 1.48
CA ALA A 42 18.96 0.34 1.68
C ALA A 42 18.17 -0.41 2.76
N GLU A 43 18.12 -1.74 2.65
CA GLU A 43 17.49 -2.63 3.63
C GLU A 43 18.05 -2.46 5.04
N ARG A 44 19.39 -2.56 5.20
CA ARG A 44 20.02 -2.39 6.50
C ARG A 44 19.77 -1.00 7.09
N TYR A 45 19.79 0.04 6.26
CA TYR A 45 19.54 1.41 6.70
C TYR A 45 18.10 1.59 7.16
N PHE A 46 17.12 1.09 6.37
CA PHE A 46 15.70 1.11 6.69
C PHE A 46 15.43 0.45 8.05
N TRP A 47 15.86 -0.80 8.24
CA TRP A 47 15.61 -1.54 9.46
C TRP A 47 16.29 -0.91 10.68
N ARG A 48 17.51 -0.41 10.53
CA ARG A 48 18.17 0.31 11.60
C ARG A 48 17.41 1.57 11.98
N THR A 49 17.00 2.37 10.99
CA THR A 49 16.22 3.59 11.21
C THR A 49 14.91 3.30 11.96
N LEU A 50 14.22 2.24 11.55
CA LEU A 50 12.97 1.82 12.16
C LEU A 50 13.15 1.30 13.60
N HIS A 51 14.08 0.35 13.81
CA HIS A 51 14.25 -0.28 15.13
C HIS A 51 14.85 0.66 16.19
N GLU A 52 15.67 1.61 15.77
CA GLU A 52 16.27 2.60 16.67
C GLU A 52 15.39 3.87 16.84
N GLY A 53 14.25 3.94 16.14
CA GLY A 53 13.36 5.10 16.19
C GLY A 53 14.01 6.39 15.68
N ARG A 54 14.89 6.30 14.68
CA ARG A 54 15.67 7.42 14.14
C ARG A 54 14.90 8.19 13.10
N TYR A 55 13.86 8.89 13.53
CA TYR A 55 12.95 9.63 12.63
C TYR A 55 13.64 10.65 11.74
N GLN A 56 14.71 11.28 12.20
CA GLN A 56 15.52 12.21 11.42
C GLN A 56 16.21 11.56 10.23
N ASP A 57 16.35 10.23 10.23
CA ASP A 57 17.01 9.46 9.16
C ASP A 57 16.01 8.97 8.10
N ILE A 58 14.71 9.20 8.29
CA ILE A 58 13.66 8.82 7.31
C ILE A 58 13.96 9.33 5.89
N PRO A 59 14.35 10.60 5.67
CA PRO A 59 14.68 11.08 4.32
C PRO A 59 15.82 10.32 3.67
N GLN A 60 16.83 9.92 4.43
CA GLN A 60 17.94 9.14 3.91
C GLN A 60 17.55 7.69 3.64
N ALA A 61 16.69 7.09 4.47
CA ALA A 61 16.14 5.75 4.23
C ALA A 61 15.30 5.73 2.94
N ASP A 62 14.43 6.72 2.76
CA ASP A 62 13.63 6.91 1.55
C ASP A 62 14.50 7.02 0.29
N TYR A 63 15.53 7.89 0.33
CA TYR A 63 16.46 8.05 -0.78
C TYR A 63 17.14 6.73 -1.17
N LEU A 64 17.65 5.98 -0.20
CA LEU A 64 18.33 4.71 -0.47
C LEU A 64 17.37 3.64 -1.00
N LEU A 65 16.17 3.54 -0.42
CA LEU A 65 15.15 2.60 -0.90
C LEU A 65 14.69 2.96 -2.32
N MET A 66 14.48 4.25 -2.60
CA MET A 66 14.12 4.72 -3.94
C MET A 66 15.21 4.39 -4.96
N ALA A 67 16.48 4.63 -4.64
CA ALA A 67 17.59 4.32 -5.52
C ALA A 67 17.66 2.81 -5.81
N ALA A 68 17.49 1.96 -4.78
CA ALA A 68 17.48 0.51 -4.94
C ALA A 68 16.25 0.02 -5.74
N TYR A 69 15.08 0.61 -5.51
CA TYR A 69 13.87 0.30 -6.28
C TYR A 69 14.00 0.68 -7.76
N LEU A 70 14.61 1.82 -8.06
CA LEU A 70 14.86 2.24 -9.45
C LEU A 70 15.88 1.34 -10.17
N GLU A 71 16.81 0.76 -9.43
CA GLU A 71 17.74 -0.25 -9.97
C GLU A 71 17.00 -1.56 -10.31
N ASN A 72 16.04 -1.97 -9.48
CA ASN A 72 15.22 -3.16 -9.72
C ASN A 72 13.76 -2.95 -9.28
N PRO A 73 12.89 -2.44 -10.16
CA PRO A 73 11.47 -2.22 -9.84
C PRO A 73 10.62 -3.51 -9.79
N TYR A 74 11.24 -4.68 -9.93
CA TYR A 74 10.61 -5.99 -9.79
C TYR A 74 10.82 -6.62 -8.42
N ASP A 75 11.42 -5.89 -7.47
CA ASP A 75 11.58 -6.32 -6.09
C ASP A 75 10.39 -5.84 -5.24
N SER A 76 9.47 -6.78 -4.92
CA SER A 76 8.28 -6.50 -4.12
C SER A 76 8.61 -5.97 -2.72
N LYS A 77 9.73 -6.42 -2.14
CA LYS A 77 10.16 -6.02 -0.80
C LYS A 77 10.62 -4.57 -0.76
N LEU A 78 11.40 -4.13 -1.75
CA LEU A 78 11.81 -2.73 -1.87
C LEU A 78 10.59 -1.81 -2.10
N ALA A 79 9.67 -2.24 -2.96
CA ALA A 79 8.40 -1.52 -3.15
C ALA A 79 7.62 -1.40 -1.84
N ALA A 80 7.44 -2.50 -1.10
CA ALA A 80 6.73 -2.48 0.19
C ALA A 80 7.40 -1.59 1.23
N HIS A 81 8.74 -1.59 1.31
CA HIS A 81 9.47 -0.72 2.24
C HIS A 81 9.33 0.77 1.87
N LEU A 82 9.25 1.12 0.58
CA LEU A 82 8.90 2.48 0.17
C LEU A 82 7.47 2.84 0.60
N GLY A 83 6.51 1.94 0.37
CA GLY A 83 5.14 2.13 0.87
C GLY A 83 5.12 2.43 2.37
N PHE A 84 5.88 1.65 3.14
CA PHE A 84 5.98 1.81 4.59
C PHE A 84 6.66 3.13 5.00
N ILE A 85 7.72 3.55 4.33
CA ILE A 85 8.38 4.86 4.59
C ILE A 85 7.39 6.02 4.45
N HIS A 86 6.52 5.98 3.44
CA HIS A 86 5.52 7.02 3.24
C HIS A 86 4.43 7.02 4.32
N ILE A 87 3.98 5.84 4.79
CA ILE A 87 3.11 5.76 5.99
C ILE A 87 3.83 6.33 7.20
N TRP A 88 5.07 5.97 7.41
CA TRP A 88 5.84 6.40 8.57
C TRP A 88 6.03 7.92 8.60
N LYS A 89 6.27 8.56 7.46
CA LYS A 89 6.28 10.03 7.36
C LYS A 89 4.95 10.66 7.79
N ILE A 90 3.83 10.02 7.48
CA ILE A 90 2.50 10.49 7.90
C ILE A 90 2.32 10.37 9.40
N THR A 91 2.66 9.22 9.98
CA THR A 91 2.47 8.96 11.42
C THR A 91 3.39 9.80 12.30
N GLU A 92 4.60 10.07 11.85
CA GLU A 92 5.61 10.82 12.61
C GLU A 92 5.70 12.33 12.24
N ARG A 93 4.78 12.84 11.41
CA ARG A 93 4.80 14.22 10.90
C ARG A 93 4.90 15.29 11.98
N GLU A 94 4.37 15.02 13.17
CA GLU A 94 4.40 15.99 14.29
C GLU A 94 5.75 16.00 15.01
N ARG A 95 6.53 14.93 14.90
CA ARG A 95 7.86 14.84 15.52
C ARG A 95 8.94 15.55 14.72
N VAL A 96 8.73 15.68 13.40
CA VAL A 96 9.71 16.30 12.48
C VAL A 96 9.22 17.68 12.08
N LYS A 97 9.35 18.65 12.98
CA LYS A 97 8.78 20.00 12.88
C LYS A 97 9.08 20.76 11.57
N ASN A 98 10.17 20.47 10.87
CA ASN A 98 10.60 21.21 9.69
C ASN A 98 10.37 20.49 8.35
N ASN A 99 9.87 19.26 8.36
CA ASN A 99 9.63 18.45 7.16
C ASN A 99 8.23 17.83 7.21
N SER A 100 7.20 18.63 7.55
CA SER A 100 5.83 18.12 7.52
C SER A 100 5.48 17.69 6.09
N PRO A 101 5.35 16.39 5.80
CA PRO A 101 4.99 15.92 4.47
C PRO A 101 3.58 16.39 4.13
N LEU A 102 3.34 16.67 2.85
CA LEU A 102 1.99 16.92 2.37
C LEU A 102 1.23 15.58 2.44
N LEU A 103 0.35 15.44 3.41
CA LEU A 103 -0.41 14.22 3.67
C LEU A 103 -1.01 13.56 2.43
N PRO A 104 -1.65 14.31 1.48
CA PRO A 104 -2.16 13.72 0.25
C PRO A 104 -1.08 13.08 -0.61
N ASN A 105 0.10 13.67 -0.71
CA ASN A 105 1.18 13.12 -1.54
C ASN A 105 1.74 11.83 -0.93
N GLU A 106 1.95 11.81 0.37
CA GLU A 106 2.52 10.65 1.06
C GLU A 106 1.57 9.45 1.00
N ILE A 107 0.25 9.64 1.15
CA ILE A 107 -0.70 8.53 1.07
C ILE A 107 -0.82 7.97 -0.36
N ILE A 108 -0.81 8.83 -1.38
CA ILE A 108 -0.82 8.40 -2.79
C ILE A 108 0.43 7.56 -3.10
N LEU A 109 1.61 8.02 -2.66
CA LEU A 109 2.86 7.31 -2.88
C LEU A 109 2.88 5.98 -2.12
N SER A 110 2.43 5.96 -0.87
CA SER A 110 2.32 4.74 -0.10
C SER A 110 1.44 3.71 -0.80
N LYS A 111 0.23 4.11 -1.20
CA LYS A 111 -0.69 3.22 -1.93
C LYS A 111 -0.07 2.70 -3.23
N LYS A 112 0.58 3.57 -4.01
CA LYS A 112 1.27 3.19 -5.24
C LYS A 112 2.30 2.09 -5.01
N TYR A 113 3.15 2.24 -4.00
CA TYR A 113 4.22 1.28 -3.75
C TYR A 113 3.72 -0.05 -3.18
N PHE A 114 2.68 -0.04 -2.34
CA PHE A 114 2.03 -1.29 -1.93
C PHE A 114 1.28 -1.97 -3.07
N ALA A 115 0.69 -1.21 -4.01
CA ALA A 115 0.11 -1.78 -5.23
C ALA A 115 1.17 -2.45 -6.11
N ASP A 116 2.35 -1.83 -6.26
CA ASP A 116 3.48 -2.43 -6.99
C ASP A 116 3.97 -3.72 -6.31
N ALA A 117 4.08 -3.69 -4.97
CA ALA A 117 4.46 -4.88 -4.20
C ALA A 117 3.47 -6.03 -4.40
N LEU A 118 2.17 -5.75 -4.33
CA LEU A 118 1.10 -6.73 -4.56
C LEU A 118 1.04 -7.24 -6.00
N GLN A 119 1.37 -6.41 -6.99
CA GLN A 119 1.43 -6.87 -8.37
C GLN A 119 2.52 -7.95 -8.56
N LEU A 120 3.59 -7.88 -7.75
CA LEU A 120 4.72 -8.80 -7.79
C LEU A 120 4.54 -10.01 -6.86
N ASP A 121 3.85 -9.83 -5.74
CA ASP A 121 3.58 -10.85 -4.72
C ASP A 121 2.13 -10.74 -4.22
N PRO A 122 1.15 -11.23 -5.03
CA PRO A 122 -0.28 -10.98 -4.80
C PRO A 122 -0.87 -11.65 -3.55
N GLU A 123 -0.23 -12.71 -3.08
CA GLU A 123 -0.73 -13.47 -1.92
C GLU A 123 -0.12 -13.02 -0.59
N ASN A 124 0.76 -12.02 -0.59
CA ASN A 124 1.42 -11.54 0.61
C ASN A 124 0.43 -10.79 1.52
N PRO A 125 0.09 -11.33 2.69
CA PRO A 125 -0.93 -10.74 3.56
C PRO A 125 -0.48 -9.43 4.21
N ILE A 126 0.83 -9.20 4.36
CA ILE A 126 1.38 -7.93 4.86
C ILE A 126 1.10 -6.82 3.85
N TYR A 127 1.43 -7.07 2.58
CA TYR A 127 1.21 -6.09 1.52
C TYR A 127 -0.27 -5.80 1.30
N GLN A 128 -1.12 -6.85 1.41
CA GLN A 128 -2.58 -6.70 1.34
C GLN A 128 -3.10 -5.82 2.47
N GLY A 129 -2.64 -6.02 3.71
CA GLY A 129 -3.02 -5.23 4.87
C GLY A 129 -2.68 -3.76 4.68
N PHE A 130 -1.42 -3.45 4.43
CA PHE A 130 -1.00 -2.07 4.22
C PHE A 130 -1.62 -1.41 2.98
N TYR A 131 -1.85 -2.16 1.91
CA TYR A 131 -2.56 -1.63 0.75
C TYR A 131 -4.01 -1.25 1.09
N GLY A 132 -4.70 -2.11 1.83
CA GLY A 132 -6.06 -1.82 2.32
C GLY A 132 -6.11 -0.60 3.24
N ASP A 133 -5.14 -0.45 4.14
CA ASP A 133 -5.00 0.73 5.00
C ASP A 133 -4.82 2.01 4.18
N THR A 134 -3.93 1.97 3.19
CA THR A 134 -3.68 3.14 2.34
C THR A 134 -4.90 3.51 1.51
N GLN A 135 -5.69 2.53 1.02
CA GLN A 135 -6.95 2.78 0.34
C GLN A 135 -7.98 3.44 1.27
N LEU A 136 -8.11 2.93 2.50
CA LEU A 136 -9.05 3.47 3.48
C LEU A 136 -8.67 4.92 3.84
N VAL A 137 -7.40 5.18 4.15
CA VAL A 137 -6.90 6.52 4.53
C VAL A 137 -6.99 7.50 3.35
N GLU A 138 -6.65 7.07 2.13
CA GLU A 138 -6.80 7.89 0.93
C GLU A 138 -8.26 8.28 0.69
N GLY A 139 -9.17 7.30 0.78
CA GLY A 139 -10.60 7.54 0.65
C GLY A 139 -11.10 8.57 1.65
N GLN A 140 -10.63 8.54 2.89
CA GLN A 140 -10.97 9.51 3.92
C GLN A 140 -10.43 10.91 3.62
N ILE A 141 -9.17 11.02 3.20
CA ILE A 141 -8.51 12.30 2.87
C ILE A 141 -9.22 12.99 1.69
N PHE A 142 -9.53 12.22 0.63
CA PHE A 142 -10.15 12.74 -0.58
C PHE A 142 -11.69 12.66 -0.56
N LYS A 143 -12.30 12.16 0.51
CA LYS A 143 -13.75 11.94 0.67
C LYS A 143 -14.32 11.02 -0.43
N ASP A 144 -13.51 10.06 -0.89
CA ASP A 144 -13.90 9.03 -1.85
C ASP A 144 -14.45 7.80 -1.14
N LYS A 145 -15.78 7.71 -1.04
CA LYS A 145 -16.47 6.58 -0.41
C LYS A 145 -16.25 5.25 -1.12
N GLN A 146 -15.98 5.25 -2.42
CA GLN A 146 -15.69 4.00 -3.15
C GLN A 146 -14.32 3.46 -2.75
N GLU A 147 -13.33 4.33 -2.61
CA GLU A 147 -12.00 3.92 -2.18
C GLU A 147 -11.99 3.47 -0.70
N GLU A 148 -12.74 4.14 0.18
CA GLU A 148 -12.93 3.66 1.57
C GLU A 148 -13.49 2.23 1.60
N VAL A 149 -14.54 1.96 0.80
CA VAL A 149 -15.17 0.63 0.72
C VAL A 149 -14.20 -0.41 0.15
N ARG A 150 -13.43 -0.08 -0.89
CA ARG A 150 -12.38 -0.99 -1.42
C ARG A 150 -11.35 -1.31 -0.35
N GLY A 151 -10.86 -0.31 0.37
CA GLY A 151 -9.91 -0.47 1.45
C GLY A 151 -10.44 -1.43 2.52
N TYR A 152 -11.67 -1.24 2.95
CA TYR A 152 -12.32 -2.11 3.93
C TYR A 152 -12.36 -3.59 3.48
N PHE A 153 -12.75 -3.88 2.24
CA PHE A 153 -12.77 -5.24 1.72
C PHE A 153 -11.37 -5.83 1.54
N THR A 154 -10.40 -5.01 1.13
CA THR A 154 -8.99 -5.43 1.06
C THR A 154 -8.46 -5.84 2.43
N LEU A 155 -8.76 -5.05 3.48
CA LEU A 155 -8.42 -5.36 4.86
C LEU A 155 -9.09 -6.64 5.36
N GLN A 156 -10.36 -6.85 5.06
CA GLN A 156 -11.04 -8.10 5.41
C GLN A 156 -10.38 -9.33 4.77
N LYS A 157 -9.96 -9.22 3.50
CA LYS A 157 -9.19 -10.29 2.83
C LYS A 157 -7.84 -10.51 3.51
N ALA A 158 -7.11 -9.45 3.83
CA ALA A 158 -5.83 -9.54 4.53
C ALA A 158 -5.98 -10.21 5.91
N ILE A 159 -7.00 -9.84 6.68
CA ILE A 159 -7.35 -10.46 7.97
C ILE A 159 -7.63 -11.97 7.80
N SER A 160 -8.35 -12.37 6.75
CA SER A 160 -8.62 -13.80 6.53
C SER A 160 -7.37 -14.61 6.20
N ASN A 161 -6.35 -13.97 5.62
CA ASN A 161 -5.09 -14.62 5.25
C ASN A 161 -4.07 -14.67 6.40
N TRP A 162 -4.04 -13.63 7.23
CA TRP A 162 -3.19 -13.57 8.42
C TRP A 162 -3.83 -12.70 9.50
N PRO A 163 -4.70 -13.27 10.36
CA PRO A 163 -5.47 -12.54 11.36
C PRO A 163 -4.62 -11.77 12.36
N GLU A 164 -3.57 -12.40 12.91
CA GLU A 164 -2.77 -11.87 14.00
C GLU A 164 -2.18 -10.50 13.65
N PHE A 165 -1.59 -10.41 12.48
CA PHE A 165 -0.99 -9.17 11.99
C PHE A 165 -2.05 -8.17 11.51
N ASN A 166 -3.02 -8.65 10.73
CA ASN A 166 -3.91 -7.75 10.00
C ASN A 166 -5.08 -7.21 10.83
N TYR A 167 -5.46 -7.82 11.95
CA TYR A 167 -6.36 -7.19 12.90
C TYR A 167 -5.74 -5.93 13.50
N PHE A 168 -4.45 -5.96 13.86
CA PHE A 168 -3.75 -4.79 14.36
C PHE A 168 -3.64 -3.71 13.28
N THR A 169 -3.13 -4.08 12.09
CA THR A 169 -2.91 -3.16 10.97
C THR A 169 -4.21 -2.46 10.58
N ALA A 170 -5.29 -3.21 10.41
CA ALA A 170 -6.59 -2.64 10.03
C ALA A 170 -7.27 -1.85 11.16
N GLY A 171 -7.09 -2.25 12.41
CA GLY A 171 -7.67 -1.55 13.56
C GLY A 171 -7.03 -0.19 13.83
N TYR A 172 -5.74 -0.04 13.53
CA TYR A 172 -5.01 1.18 13.84
C TYR A 172 -5.55 2.43 13.12
N PRO A 173 -5.69 2.49 11.78
CA PRO A 173 -6.22 3.68 11.11
C PRO A 173 -7.69 3.93 11.46
N MET A 174 -8.48 2.88 11.70
CA MET A 174 -9.89 3.04 12.08
C MET A 174 -10.04 3.63 13.49
N SER A 175 -9.11 3.41 14.40
CA SER A 175 -9.12 3.97 15.76
C SER A 175 -8.88 5.48 15.81
N SER A 176 -8.43 6.10 14.71
CA SER A 176 -8.29 7.55 14.58
C SER A 176 -9.58 8.27 14.13
N LEU A 177 -10.64 7.51 13.80
CA LEU A 177 -11.93 8.04 13.38
C LEU A 177 -12.77 8.54 14.57
N SER A 178 -13.89 9.20 14.27
CA SER A 178 -14.84 9.62 15.31
C SER A 178 -15.32 8.44 16.14
N ALA A 179 -15.30 8.56 17.47
CA ALA A 179 -15.74 7.51 18.40
C ALA A 179 -17.19 7.05 18.18
N ASP A 180 -18.01 7.89 17.60
CA ASP A 180 -19.42 7.56 17.29
C ASP A 180 -19.57 6.73 16.00
N SER A 181 -18.52 6.65 15.17
CA SER A 181 -18.59 5.92 13.91
C SER A 181 -18.54 4.41 14.11
N ASP A 182 -19.25 3.67 13.26
CA ASP A 182 -19.20 2.21 13.27
C ASP A 182 -17.82 1.68 12.89
N HIS A 183 -17.06 2.42 12.08
CA HIS A 183 -15.68 2.08 11.73
C HIS A 183 -14.76 2.18 12.95
N PHE A 184 -14.89 3.22 13.79
CA PHE A 184 -14.12 3.30 15.04
C PHE A 184 -14.39 2.10 15.95
N LYS A 185 -15.67 1.78 16.18
CA LYS A 185 -16.06 0.64 17.02
C LYS A 185 -15.50 -0.68 16.46
N LYS A 186 -15.54 -0.83 15.13
CA LYS A 186 -14.98 -2.00 14.45
C LYS A 186 -13.47 -2.07 14.55
N GLY A 187 -12.79 -0.95 14.39
CA GLY A 187 -11.33 -0.86 14.56
C GLY A 187 -10.89 -1.24 15.99
N LEU A 188 -11.64 -0.78 16.99
CA LEU A 188 -11.41 -1.14 18.39
C LEU A 188 -11.63 -2.65 18.65
N ASP A 189 -12.70 -3.24 18.10
CA ASP A 189 -12.96 -4.69 18.14
C ASP A 189 -11.79 -5.48 17.53
N TRP A 190 -11.23 -5.04 16.43
CA TRP A 190 -10.09 -5.68 15.79
C TRP A 190 -8.81 -5.58 16.62
N GLN A 191 -8.56 -4.44 17.26
CA GLN A 191 -7.40 -4.32 18.16
C GLN A 191 -7.53 -5.22 19.39
N TRP A 192 -8.73 -5.36 19.98
CA TRP A 192 -8.98 -6.32 21.05
C TRP A 192 -8.74 -7.76 20.60
N LYS A 193 -9.19 -8.14 19.40
CA LYS A 193 -8.91 -9.47 18.83
C LYS A 193 -7.43 -9.75 18.67
N THR A 194 -6.63 -8.76 18.29
CA THR A 194 -5.18 -8.90 18.25
C THR A 194 -4.63 -9.27 19.63
N LEU A 195 -5.08 -8.58 20.69
CA LEU A 195 -4.64 -8.86 22.06
C LEU A 195 -5.06 -10.27 22.51
N ASP A 196 -6.27 -10.71 22.17
CA ASP A 196 -6.77 -12.05 22.51
C ASP A 196 -5.92 -13.16 21.85
N ILE A 197 -5.58 -12.98 20.57
CA ILE A 197 -4.71 -13.92 19.84
C ILE A 197 -3.33 -13.96 20.47
N CYS A 198 -2.67 -12.82 20.68
CA CYS A 198 -1.35 -12.75 21.30
C CYS A 198 -1.34 -13.31 22.74
N ALA A 199 -2.42 -13.18 23.49
CA ALA A 199 -2.54 -13.76 24.83
C ALA A 199 -2.72 -15.28 24.80
N GLY A 200 -3.32 -15.83 23.75
CA GLY A 200 -3.52 -17.27 23.54
C GLY A 200 -2.27 -18.03 23.08
N GLU A 201 -1.25 -17.32 22.58
CA GLU A 201 0.02 -17.90 22.11
C GLU A 201 1.05 -18.21 23.23
N LYS A 202 0.67 -18.10 24.50
CA LYS A 202 1.57 -18.32 25.66
C LYS A 202 1.58 -19.79 26.10
#